data_2472aaf0ffa882d83c94c83a3cb949d7
#
_entry.id   2472aaf0ffa882d83c94c83a3cb949d7
#
_cell.length_a   1.000
_cell.length_b   1.000
_cell.length_c   1.000
_cell.angle_alpha   90.00
_cell.angle_beta   90.00
_cell.angle_gamma   90.00
#
_symmetry.space_group_name_H-M   'P 1'
#
loop_
_entity.id
_entity.type
_entity.pdbx_description
1 polymer ?
#
loop_
_entity_poly.entity_id
_entity_poly.type
_entity_poly.pdbx_seq_one_letter_code
_entity_poly.pdbx_strand_id
1 'polypeptide(L)'
;NMKFLNKLIIFFWRDFKIFISNINGLFTILLFFFVSIFIFVFAIGANKETLTSIGVGILWSLLLLSTTLSLKNYYQADFENGSLIVMHMSGLSYELIAIMRIISQFVFIQIPFLFSIPIASILINLSINKILIFLLSFFIGSFILCCLASISASMNLLNNRNFSLGSVIVLIFSLPVIIFGVEIIKSENNFIF
;
A
#
# COMPACT_ATOMS: atom_id res chain seq x y z
N ASN A 1 26.90 -18.38 0.54
CA ASN A 1 26.15 -17.21 0.11
C ASN A 1 25.29 -17.45 -1.16
N MET A 2 25.77 -18.19 -2.17
CA MET A 2 24.98 -18.49 -3.39
C MET A 2 23.69 -19.29 -3.12
N LYS A 3 23.71 -20.27 -2.21
CA LYS A 3 22.52 -21.07 -1.84
C LYS A 3 21.44 -20.23 -1.14
N PHE A 4 21.84 -19.21 -0.38
CA PHE A 4 20.91 -18.31 0.30
C PHE A 4 20.22 -17.37 -0.69
N LEU A 5 20.96 -16.73 -1.58
CA LEU A 5 20.43 -15.87 -2.65
C LEU A 5 19.43 -16.63 -3.54
N ASN A 6 19.74 -17.87 -3.90
CA ASN A 6 18.83 -18.69 -4.69
C ASN A 6 17.50 -18.94 -3.97
N LYS A 7 17.51 -19.13 -2.64
CA LYS A 7 16.25 -19.28 -1.86
C LYS A 7 15.41 -18.02 -1.89
N LEU A 8 16.01 -16.83 -1.75
CA LEU A 8 15.31 -15.56 -1.82
C LEU A 8 14.68 -15.32 -3.21
N ILE A 9 15.41 -15.63 -4.27
CA ILE A 9 14.91 -15.52 -5.64
C ILE A 9 13.73 -16.47 -5.87
N ILE A 10 13.85 -17.72 -5.41
CA ILE A 10 12.76 -18.71 -5.52
C ILE A 10 11.51 -18.23 -4.77
N PHE A 11 11.69 -17.66 -3.57
CA PHE A 11 10.60 -17.08 -2.78
C PHE A 11 9.91 -15.94 -3.55
N PHE A 12 10.68 -15.00 -4.08
CA PHE A 12 10.16 -13.87 -4.85
C PHE A 12 9.42 -14.34 -6.12
N TRP A 13 9.97 -15.32 -6.85
CA TRP A 13 9.31 -15.93 -8.01
C TRP A 13 8.00 -16.63 -7.66
N ARG A 14 7.97 -17.30 -6.51
CA ARG A 14 6.74 -17.90 -6.00
C ARG A 14 5.69 -16.84 -5.74
N ASP A 15 6.04 -15.77 -5.03
CA ASP A 15 5.13 -14.66 -4.75
C ASP A 15 4.65 -13.98 -6.03
N PHE A 16 5.53 -13.82 -7.01
CA PHE A 16 5.16 -13.31 -8.33
C PHE A 16 4.12 -14.20 -9.04
N LYS A 17 4.30 -15.52 -9.00
CA LYS A 17 3.32 -16.46 -9.58
C LYS A 17 1.97 -16.40 -8.86
N ILE A 18 1.97 -16.35 -7.54
CA ILE A 18 0.74 -16.21 -6.73
C ILE A 18 0.05 -14.88 -7.08
N PHE A 19 0.81 -13.81 -7.22
CA PHE A 19 0.31 -12.50 -7.59
C PHE A 19 -0.37 -12.51 -8.97
N ILE A 20 0.29 -13.07 -9.99
CA ILE A 20 -0.29 -13.18 -11.34
C ILE A 20 -1.54 -14.07 -11.33
N SER A 21 -1.53 -15.16 -10.57
CA SER A 21 -2.70 -16.02 -10.41
C SER A 21 -3.88 -15.30 -9.77
N ASN A 22 -3.63 -14.30 -8.93
CA ASN A 22 -4.64 -13.50 -8.23
C ASN A 22 -4.76 -12.06 -8.75
N ILE A 23 -4.45 -11.84 -10.02
CA ILE A 23 -4.44 -10.51 -10.65
C ILE A 23 -5.81 -9.81 -10.56
N ASN A 24 -6.90 -10.58 -10.55
CA ASN A 24 -8.26 -10.06 -10.38
C ASN A 24 -8.44 -9.35 -9.04
N GLY A 25 -7.81 -9.85 -7.98
CA GLY A 25 -7.82 -9.20 -6.67
C GLY A 25 -7.13 -7.84 -6.69
N LEU A 26 -5.97 -7.74 -7.34
CA LEU A 26 -5.27 -6.46 -7.54
C LEU A 26 -6.11 -5.50 -8.38
N PHE A 27 -6.67 -5.98 -9.49
CA PHE A 27 -7.50 -5.15 -10.36
C PHE A 27 -8.70 -4.59 -9.60
N THR A 28 -9.33 -5.38 -8.74
CA THR A 28 -10.43 -4.93 -7.87
C THR A 28 -9.99 -3.80 -6.93
N ILE A 29 -8.81 -3.91 -6.32
CA ILE A 29 -8.29 -2.88 -5.41
C ILE A 29 -7.96 -1.59 -6.18
N LEU A 30 -7.33 -1.69 -7.35
CA LEU A 30 -7.04 -0.53 -8.20
C LEU A 30 -8.33 0.13 -8.73
N LEU A 31 -9.30 -0.68 -9.13
CA LEU A 31 -10.59 -0.20 -9.58
C LEU A 31 -11.33 0.53 -8.46
N PHE A 32 -11.33 -0.02 -7.24
CA PHE A 32 -11.86 0.65 -6.06
C PHE A 32 -11.19 2.02 -5.85
N PHE A 33 -9.87 2.10 -5.98
CA PHE A 33 -9.11 3.35 -5.83
C PHE A 33 -9.56 4.40 -6.86
N PHE A 34 -9.60 4.04 -8.15
CA PHE A 34 -10.02 4.97 -9.20
C PHE A 34 -11.49 5.40 -9.09
N VAL A 35 -12.40 4.44 -8.87
CA VAL A 35 -13.83 4.74 -8.71
C VAL A 35 -14.03 5.69 -7.54
N SER A 36 -13.32 5.47 -6.43
CA SER A 36 -13.39 6.36 -5.26
C SER A 36 -12.89 7.76 -5.58
N ILE A 37 -11.78 7.91 -6.35
CA ILE A 37 -11.30 9.23 -6.80
C ILE A 37 -12.39 9.93 -7.63
N PHE A 38 -13.00 9.25 -8.59
CA PHE A 38 -14.06 9.84 -9.41
C PHE A 38 -15.25 10.30 -8.56
N ILE A 39 -15.69 9.46 -7.61
CA ILE A 39 -16.78 9.83 -6.69
C ILE A 39 -16.45 11.13 -5.94
N PHE A 40 -15.24 11.25 -5.38
CA PHE A 40 -14.83 12.44 -4.67
C PHE A 40 -14.72 13.67 -5.59
N VAL A 41 -14.15 13.52 -6.77
CA VAL A 41 -14.04 14.62 -7.76
C VAL A 41 -15.43 15.12 -8.15
N PHE A 42 -16.38 14.23 -8.43
CA PHE A 42 -17.76 14.62 -8.76
C PHE A 42 -18.51 15.22 -7.56
N ALA A 43 -18.28 14.70 -6.33
CA ALA A 43 -18.91 15.20 -5.12
C ALA A 43 -18.44 16.63 -4.75
N ILE A 44 -17.15 16.92 -4.95
CA ILE A 44 -16.58 18.27 -4.70
C ILE A 44 -16.99 19.24 -5.80
N GLY A 45 -17.22 18.74 -7.02
CA GLY A 45 -17.58 19.55 -8.18
C GLY A 45 -16.38 20.28 -8.83
N ALA A 46 -16.68 21.26 -9.67
CA ALA A 46 -15.69 21.94 -10.54
C ALA A 46 -14.83 23.01 -9.82
N ASN A 47 -14.94 23.17 -8.51
CA ASN A 47 -14.14 24.13 -7.75
C ASN A 47 -12.68 23.65 -7.62
N LYS A 48 -11.80 24.23 -8.44
CA LYS A 48 -10.38 23.84 -8.51
C LYS A 48 -9.64 24.05 -7.19
N GLU A 49 -9.93 25.13 -6.46
CA GLU A 49 -9.25 25.45 -5.20
C GLU A 49 -9.56 24.43 -4.11
N THR A 50 -10.85 24.07 -3.96
CA THR A 50 -11.26 23.04 -3.02
C THR A 50 -10.70 21.68 -3.40
N LEU A 51 -10.68 21.35 -4.69
CA LEU A 51 -10.18 20.09 -5.19
C LEU A 51 -8.68 19.90 -4.90
N THR A 52 -7.88 20.96 -5.10
CA THR A 52 -6.44 20.92 -4.81
C THR A 52 -6.15 20.91 -3.30
N SER A 53 -6.91 21.64 -2.50
CA SER A 53 -6.66 21.74 -1.05
C SER A 53 -7.00 20.45 -0.29
N ILE A 54 -8.04 19.72 -0.71
CA ILE A 54 -8.51 18.50 -0.04
C ILE A 54 -8.03 17.24 -0.77
N GLY A 55 -7.81 17.32 -2.08
CA GLY A 55 -7.56 16.17 -2.95
C GLY A 55 -6.34 15.32 -2.53
N VAL A 56 -5.26 15.95 -2.07
CA VAL A 56 -4.08 15.24 -1.57
C VAL A 56 -4.44 14.36 -0.36
N GLY A 57 -5.21 14.90 0.59
CA GLY A 57 -5.69 14.15 1.75
C GLY A 57 -6.59 12.98 1.36
N ILE A 58 -7.45 13.17 0.35
CA ILE A 58 -8.30 12.13 -0.20
C ILE A 58 -7.45 11.01 -0.81
N LEU A 59 -6.44 11.32 -1.62
CA LEU A 59 -5.57 10.31 -2.22
C LEU A 59 -4.82 9.49 -1.16
N TRP A 60 -4.30 10.14 -0.11
CA TRP A 60 -3.67 9.44 1.01
C TRP A 60 -4.65 8.52 1.76
N SER A 61 -5.87 8.99 2.00
CA SER A 61 -6.90 8.18 2.66
C SER A 61 -7.31 6.98 1.81
N LEU A 62 -7.44 7.16 0.50
CA LEU A 62 -7.76 6.08 -0.43
C LEU A 62 -6.63 5.06 -0.55
N LEU A 63 -5.36 5.51 -0.52
CA LEU A 63 -4.22 4.59 -0.45
C LEU A 63 -4.29 3.72 0.81
N LEU A 64 -4.56 4.33 1.95
CA LEU A 64 -4.69 3.62 3.21
C LEU A 64 -5.82 2.58 3.16
N LEU A 65 -7.00 2.96 2.67
CA LEU A 65 -8.12 2.03 2.52
C LEU A 65 -7.76 0.88 1.57
N SER A 66 -7.09 1.18 0.48
CA SER A 66 -6.63 0.17 -0.49
C SER A 66 -5.60 -0.79 0.12
N THR A 67 -4.68 -0.28 0.94
CA THR A 67 -3.72 -1.14 1.66
C THR A 67 -4.41 -2.03 2.70
N THR A 68 -5.42 -1.53 3.40
CA THR A 68 -6.20 -2.36 4.35
C THR A 68 -6.96 -3.48 3.65
N LEU A 69 -7.48 -3.25 2.45
CA LEU A 69 -8.11 -4.30 1.64
C LEU A 69 -7.12 -5.41 1.23
N SER A 70 -5.85 -5.07 1.10
CA SER A 70 -4.80 -6.03 0.71
C SER A 70 -4.27 -6.88 1.85
N LEU A 71 -4.63 -6.63 3.13
CA LEU A 71 -4.08 -7.33 4.30
C LEU A 71 -4.19 -8.85 4.22
N LYS A 72 -5.29 -9.37 3.67
CA LYS A 72 -5.49 -10.82 3.49
C LYS A 72 -4.41 -11.47 2.63
N ASN A 73 -3.84 -10.71 1.71
CA ASN A 73 -2.86 -11.23 0.78
C ASN A 73 -1.46 -11.42 1.40
N TYR A 74 -1.22 -10.91 2.63
CA TYR A 74 0.10 -10.97 3.25
C TYR A 74 0.45 -12.40 3.71
N TYR A 75 -0.33 -12.98 4.62
CA TYR A 75 0.06 -14.23 5.28
C TYR A 75 -1.06 -15.27 5.37
N GLN A 76 -2.32 -14.85 5.24
CA GLN A 76 -3.44 -15.72 5.56
C GLN A 76 -3.47 -16.99 4.71
N ALA A 77 -3.32 -16.87 3.39
CA ALA A 77 -3.31 -18.02 2.50
C ALA A 77 -2.15 -18.99 2.80
N ASP A 78 -0.96 -18.44 3.10
CA ASP A 78 0.21 -19.26 3.43
C ASP A 78 0.11 -19.91 4.80
N PHE A 79 -0.60 -19.30 5.74
CA PHE A 79 -0.88 -19.85 7.05
C PHE A 79 -1.90 -20.99 6.94
N GLU A 80 -3.02 -20.78 6.25
CA GLU A 80 -4.08 -21.78 6.07
C GLU A 80 -3.58 -23.02 5.31
N ASN A 81 -2.72 -22.82 4.32
CA ASN A 81 -2.13 -23.90 3.51
C ASN A 81 -0.88 -24.55 4.17
N GLY A 82 -0.46 -24.10 5.36
CA GLY A 82 0.74 -24.59 6.04
C GLY A 82 2.07 -24.25 5.35
N SER A 83 2.06 -23.46 4.29
CA SER A 83 3.27 -23.12 3.52
C SER A 83 4.26 -22.25 4.31
N LEU A 84 3.82 -21.49 5.31
CA LEU A 84 4.71 -20.75 6.22
C LEU A 84 5.64 -21.70 6.99
N ILE A 85 5.11 -22.82 7.47
CA ILE A 85 5.89 -23.85 8.19
C ILE A 85 6.90 -24.49 7.24
N VAL A 86 6.50 -24.83 6.03
CA VAL A 86 7.39 -25.43 5.02
C VAL A 86 8.54 -24.47 4.66
N MET A 87 8.26 -23.17 4.51
CA MET A 87 9.30 -22.17 4.29
C MET A 87 10.28 -22.08 5.46
N HIS A 88 9.79 -22.10 6.68
CA HIS A 88 10.65 -22.10 7.87
C HIS A 88 11.51 -23.38 7.93
N MET A 89 10.95 -24.55 7.69
CA MET A 89 11.67 -25.82 7.64
C MET A 89 12.72 -25.87 6.52
N SER A 90 12.54 -25.09 5.45
CA SER A 90 13.55 -24.95 4.39
C SER A 90 14.77 -24.12 4.81
N GLY A 91 14.79 -23.59 6.04
CA GLY A 91 15.89 -22.80 6.60
C GLY A 91 15.77 -21.28 6.38
N LEU A 92 14.55 -20.79 6.13
CA LEU A 92 14.26 -19.35 6.16
C LEU A 92 13.74 -19.00 7.56
N SER A 93 14.33 -17.97 8.21
CA SER A 93 13.77 -17.46 9.46
C SER A 93 12.47 -16.70 9.21
N TYR A 94 11.59 -16.61 10.22
CA TYR A 94 10.31 -15.88 10.08
C TYR A 94 10.53 -14.40 9.78
N GLU A 95 11.60 -13.79 10.30
CA GLU A 95 11.98 -12.41 10.02
C GLU A 95 12.29 -12.21 8.52
N LEU A 96 13.04 -13.15 7.93
CA LEU A 96 13.33 -13.11 6.49
C LEU A 96 12.08 -13.28 5.65
N ILE A 97 11.19 -14.19 6.04
CA ILE A 97 9.90 -14.38 5.37
C ILE A 97 9.09 -13.07 5.44
N ALA A 98 9.06 -12.39 6.59
CA ALA A 98 8.35 -11.14 6.76
C ALA A 98 8.94 -10.02 5.87
N ILE A 99 10.25 -9.84 5.86
CA ILE A 99 10.93 -8.84 5.03
C ILE A 99 10.65 -9.10 3.54
N MET A 100 10.81 -10.35 3.09
CA MET A 100 10.54 -10.71 1.70
C MET A 100 9.09 -10.46 1.32
N ARG A 101 8.15 -10.73 2.24
CA ARG A 101 6.74 -10.48 2.02
C ARG A 101 6.42 -8.99 1.91
N ILE A 102 7.04 -8.14 2.75
CA ILE A 102 6.90 -6.68 2.64
C ILE A 102 7.40 -6.20 1.27
N ILE A 103 8.57 -6.66 0.84
CA ILE A 103 9.14 -6.28 -0.45
C ILE A 103 8.24 -6.76 -1.61
N SER A 104 7.77 -8.01 -1.57
CA SER A 104 6.87 -8.55 -2.59
C SER A 104 5.57 -7.75 -2.68
N GLN A 105 4.94 -7.44 -1.56
CA GLN A 105 3.69 -6.66 -1.53
C GLN A 105 3.92 -5.22 -1.99
N PHE A 106 5.03 -4.61 -1.60
CA PHE A 106 5.39 -3.28 -2.09
C PHE A 106 5.54 -3.27 -3.61
N VAL A 107 6.29 -4.22 -4.16
CA VAL A 107 6.53 -4.30 -5.62
C VAL A 107 5.24 -4.63 -6.39
N PHE A 108 4.44 -5.59 -5.92
CA PHE A 108 3.32 -6.09 -6.71
C PHE A 108 2.02 -5.32 -6.49
N ILE A 109 1.84 -4.68 -5.34
CA ILE A 109 0.62 -3.91 -5.03
C ILE A 109 0.89 -2.41 -5.07
N GLN A 110 1.90 -1.92 -4.35
CA GLN A 110 2.09 -0.47 -4.21
C GLN A 110 2.67 0.21 -5.45
N ILE A 111 3.55 -0.46 -6.20
CA ILE A 111 4.08 0.12 -7.45
C ILE A 111 2.98 0.41 -8.47
N PRO A 112 2.00 -0.46 -8.73
CA PRO A 112 0.84 -0.13 -9.57
C PRO A 112 0.08 1.12 -9.11
N PHE A 113 -0.07 1.34 -7.79
CA PHE A 113 -0.65 2.59 -7.27
C PHE A 113 0.21 3.81 -7.58
N LEU A 114 1.54 3.70 -7.49
CA LEU A 114 2.46 4.78 -7.86
C LEU A 114 2.28 5.19 -9.33
N PHE A 115 2.07 4.24 -10.23
CA PHE A 115 1.75 4.54 -11.63
C PHE A 115 0.37 5.22 -11.80
N SER A 116 -0.55 5.02 -10.86
CA SER A 116 -1.86 5.69 -10.87
C SER A 116 -1.79 7.14 -10.39
N ILE A 117 -0.77 7.53 -9.62
CA ILE A 117 -0.64 8.87 -9.02
C ILE A 117 -0.64 10.01 -10.05
N PRO A 118 0.11 9.95 -11.17
CA PRO A 118 0.05 11.03 -12.17
C PRO A 118 -1.37 11.27 -12.68
N ILE A 119 -2.12 10.19 -12.95
CA ILE A 119 -3.51 10.29 -13.40
C ILE A 119 -4.39 10.90 -12.29
N ALA A 120 -4.25 10.41 -11.06
CA ALA A 120 -4.96 10.93 -9.91
C ALA A 120 -4.63 12.41 -9.65
N SER A 121 -3.37 12.82 -9.82
CA SER A 121 -2.91 14.21 -9.66
C SER A 121 -3.56 15.16 -10.66
N ILE A 122 -3.73 14.72 -11.90
CA ILE A 122 -4.45 15.50 -12.93
C ILE A 122 -5.92 15.66 -12.53
N LEU A 123 -6.56 14.59 -12.05
CA LEU A 123 -7.98 14.61 -11.64
C LEU A 123 -8.24 15.59 -10.48
N ILE A 124 -7.31 15.69 -9.53
CA ILE A 124 -7.41 16.65 -8.41
C ILE A 124 -6.83 18.04 -8.75
N ASN A 125 -6.45 18.27 -10.02
CA ASN A 125 -5.89 19.53 -10.52
C ASN A 125 -4.61 19.97 -9.78
N LEU A 126 -3.73 19.03 -9.42
CA LEU A 126 -2.45 19.33 -8.80
C LEU A 126 -1.49 19.95 -9.83
N SER A 127 -0.71 20.97 -9.43
CA SER A 127 0.28 21.58 -10.32
C SER A 127 1.42 20.60 -10.65
N ILE A 128 1.93 20.66 -11.87
CA ILE A 128 2.97 19.73 -12.39
C ILE A 128 4.21 19.72 -11.49
N ASN A 129 4.62 20.87 -10.97
CA ASN A 129 5.78 20.98 -10.09
C ASN A 129 5.63 20.19 -8.78
N LYS A 130 4.40 20.02 -8.29
CA LYS A 130 4.10 19.29 -7.06
C LYS A 130 3.94 17.78 -7.27
N ILE A 131 3.73 17.34 -8.51
CA ILE A 131 3.53 15.91 -8.81
C ILE A 131 4.76 15.09 -8.42
N LEU A 132 5.97 15.59 -8.68
CA LEU A 132 7.21 14.87 -8.34
C LEU A 132 7.38 14.71 -6.82
N ILE A 133 7.13 15.77 -6.05
CA ILE A 133 7.21 15.74 -4.59
C ILE A 133 6.13 14.82 -4.03
N PHE A 134 4.94 14.88 -4.61
CA PHE A 134 3.85 13.98 -4.23
C PHE A 134 4.20 12.51 -4.51
N LEU A 135 4.79 12.20 -5.66
CA LEU A 135 5.27 10.85 -5.99
C LEU A 135 6.31 10.35 -4.99
N LEU A 136 7.31 11.17 -4.64
CA LEU A 136 8.34 10.81 -3.68
C LEU A 136 7.77 10.58 -2.27
N SER A 137 6.93 11.50 -1.82
CA SER A 137 6.23 11.39 -0.53
C SER A 137 5.38 10.12 -0.47
N PHE A 138 4.61 9.86 -1.55
CA PHE A 138 3.75 8.70 -1.66
C PHE A 138 4.54 7.39 -1.72
N PHE A 139 5.70 7.37 -2.41
CA PHE A 139 6.59 6.21 -2.45
C PHE A 139 7.09 5.82 -1.05
N ILE A 140 7.60 6.79 -0.29
CA ILE A 140 8.10 6.57 1.07
C ILE A 140 6.95 6.15 1.99
N GLY A 141 5.85 6.88 1.96
CA GLY A 141 4.69 6.61 2.81
C GLY A 141 4.02 5.26 2.49
N SER A 142 3.92 4.89 1.21
CA SER A 142 3.39 3.58 0.83
C SER A 142 4.27 2.42 1.32
N PHE A 143 5.59 2.60 1.36
CA PHE A 143 6.49 1.61 1.96
C PHE A 143 6.26 1.46 3.47
N ILE A 144 6.11 2.58 4.19
CA ILE A 144 5.78 2.57 5.63
C ILE A 144 4.43 1.87 5.86
N LEU A 145 3.43 2.16 5.02
CA LEU A 145 2.13 1.50 5.09
C LEU A 145 2.23 -0.02 4.84
N CYS A 146 3.10 -0.48 3.93
CA CYS A 146 3.37 -1.90 3.75
C CYS A 146 3.95 -2.55 5.01
N CYS A 147 4.87 -1.88 5.70
CA CYS A 147 5.44 -2.38 6.95
C CYS A 147 4.35 -2.50 8.03
N LEU A 148 3.53 -1.47 8.22
CA LEU A 148 2.41 -1.49 9.16
C LEU A 148 1.38 -2.57 8.79
N ALA A 149 1.07 -2.72 7.51
CA ALA A 149 0.18 -3.75 7.01
C ALA A 149 0.71 -5.16 7.29
N SER A 150 2.01 -5.40 7.13
CA SER A 150 2.64 -6.68 7.46
C SER A 150 2.52 -7.02 8.95
N ILE A 151 2.80 -6.06 9.84
CA ILE A 151 2.63 -6.24 11.30
C ILE A 151 1.18 -6.58 11.61
N SER A 152 0.24 -5.81 11.08
CA SER A 152 -1.19 -6.02 11.32
C SER A 152 -1.70 -7.34 10.77
N ALA A 153 -1.23 -7.75 9.59
CA ALA A 153 -1.58 -9.02 8.99
C ALA A 153 -1.08 -10.21 9.82
N SER A 154 0.13 -10.11 10.40
CA SER A 154 0.66 -11.15 11.29
C SER A 154 -0.15 -11.28 12.59
N MET A 155 -0.63 -10.16 13.14
CA MET A 155 -1.50 -10.17 14.33
C MET A 155 -2.86 -10.82 14.05
N ASN A 156 -3.39 -10.64 12.83
CA ASN A 156 -4.64 -11.29 12.43
C ASN A 156 -4.55 -12.81 12.37
N LEU A 157 -3.36 -13.41 12.13
CA LEU A 157 -3.17 -14.86 12.13
C LEU A 157 -3.42 -15.48 13.51
N LEU A 158 -3.15 -14.75 14.58
CA LEU A 158 -3.35 -15.21 15.97
C LEU A 158 -4.83 -15.21 16.38
N ASN A 159 -5.67 -14.47 15.67
CA ASN A 159 -7.05 -14.24 16.05
C ASN A 159 -8.02 -14.75 14.96
N ASN A 160 -8.27 -16.05 14.96
CA ASN A 160 -9.12 -16.75 13.98
C ASN A 160 -10.58 -16.22 13.87
N ARG A 161 -11.03 -15.31 14.75
CA ARG A 161 -12.44 -14.88 14.83
C ARG A 161 -12.70 -13.44 14.41
N ASN A 162 -11.71 -12.53 14.45
CA ASN A 162 -11.96 -11.12 14.18
C ASN A 162 -10.86 -10.52 13.30
N PHE A 163 -11.09 -10.55 11.99
CA PHE A 163 -10.25 -9.92 10.97
C PHE A 163 -10.10 -8.39 11.15
N SER A 164 -10.91 -7.80 12.02
CA SER A 164 -11.01 -6.36 12.22
C SER A 164 -9.88 -5.74 13.04
N LEU A 165 -9.23 -6.49 13.94
CA LEU A 165 -8.22 -5.90 14.83
C LEU A 165 -6.98 -5.39 14.08
N GLY A 166 -6.46 -6.17 13.15
CA GLY A 166 -5.32 -5.74 12.35
C GLY A 166 -5.63 -4.52 11.48
N SER A 167 -6.82 -4.46 10.88
CA SER A 167 -7.23 -3.28 10.09
C SER A 167 -7.31 -2.03 10.95
N VAL A 168 -7.82 -2.12 12.19
CA VAL A 168 -7.87 -0.99 13.14
C VAL A 168 -6.47 -0.52 13.50
N ILE A 169 -5.53 -1.44 13.72
CA ILE A 169 -4.13 -1.11 14.02
C ILE A 169 -3.50 -0.32 12.87
N VAL A 170 -3.66 -0.79 11.62
CA VAL A 170 -3.17 -0.04 10.45
C VAL A 170 -3.76 1.36 10.42
N LEU A 171 -5.07 1.50 10.62
CA LEU A 171 -5.74 2.79 10.58
C LEU A 171 -5.16 3.76 11.61
N ILE A 172 -4.96 3.33 12.86
CA ILE A 172 -4.46 4.20 13.93
C ILE A 172 -3.01 4.60 13.66
N PHE A 173 -2.13 3.64 13.36
CA PHE A 173 -0.69 3.92 13.18
C PHE A 173 -0.37 4.59 11.84
N SER A 174 -1.28 4.57 10.87
CA SER A 174 -1.09 5.28 9.60
C SER A 174 -1.46 6.77 9.67
N LEU A 175 -2.20 7.21 10.69
CA LEU A 175 -2.57 8.63 10.84
C LEU A 175 -1.35 9.57 10.79
N PRO A 176 -0.24 9.34 11.53
CA PRO A 176 0.93 10.20 11.42
C PRO A 176 1.51 10.23 10.00
N VAL A 177 1.54 9.09 9.31
CA VAL A 177 2.09 8.99 7.94
C VAL A 177 1.28 9.86 6.98
N ILE A 178 -0.06 9.82 7.10
CA ILE A 178 -0.96 10.63 6.28
C ILE A 178 -0.79 12.11 6.58
N ILE A 179 -0.76 12.49 7.86
CA ILE A 179 -0.62 13.89 8.28
C ILE A 179 0.67 14.48 7.70
N PHE A 180 1.80 13.81 7.90
CA PHE A 180 3.08 14.27 7.35
C PHE A 180 3.09 14.25 5.81
N GLY A 181 2.51 13.23 5.17
CA GLY A 181 2.44 13.12 3.72
C GLY A 181 1.61 14.24 3.08
N VAL A 182 0.55 14.68 3.73
CA VAL A 182 -0.27 15.82 3.28
C VAL A 182 0.46 17.15 3.53
N GLU A 183 1.10 17.30 4.71
CA GLU A 183 1.75 18.55 5.08
C GLU A 183 2.97 18.88 4.22
N ILE A 184 3.74 17.89 3.79
CA ILE A 184 4.88 18.07 2.86
C ILE A 184 4.45 18.82 1.60
N ILE A 185 3.26 18.53 1.06
CA ILE A 185 2.77 19.15 -0.17
C ILE A 185 2.18 20.53 0.08
N LYS A 186 1.62 20.77 1.28
CA LYS A 186 1.09 22.07 1.68
C LYS A 186 2.19 23.08 2.03
N SER A 187 3.24 22.63 2.72
CA SER A 187 4.34 23.49 3.18
C SER A 187 5.09 24.14 2.02
N GLU A 188 5.16 23.48 0.88
CA GLU A 188 5.80 24.05 -0.33
C GLU A 188 5.07 25.31 -0.85
N ASN A 189 3.79 25.49 -0.54
CA ASN A 189 3.09 26.73 -0.85
C ASN A 189 3.60 27.92 -0.03
N ASN A 190 4.25 27.69 1.13
CA ASN A 190 4.73 28.72 2.04
C ASN A 190 6.19 29.14 1.75
N PHE A 191 6.92 28.40 0.91
CA PHE A 191 8.31 28.70 0.55
C PHE A 191 8.45 29.47 -0.79
N ILE A 192 7.35 29.80 -1.47
CA ILE A 192 7.35 30.51 -2.78
C ILE A 192 6.93 31.98 -2.60
N PHE A 193 7.11 32.56 -1.42
CA PHE A 193 6.97 34.00 -1.18
C PHE A 193 8.28 34.61 -0.69
#